data_57b545319f847aff41953e21950d2978
#
_entry.id   57b545319f847aff41953e21950d2978
#
_cell.length_a   1.000
_cell.length_b   1.000
_cell.length_c   1.000
_cell.angle_alpha   90.00
_cell.angle_beta   90.00
_cell.angle_gamma   90.00
#
_symmetry.space_group_name_H-M   'P 1'
#
loop_
_entity.id
_entity.type
_entity.pdbx_description
1 polymer ?
#
loop_
_entity_poly.entity_id
_entity_poly.type
_entity_poly.pdbx_seq_one_letter_code
_entity_poly.pdbx_strand_id
1 'polypeptide(L)'
;MPHMSLVHMFSNTVNYAVIVLYPVSMDFWAMANHNMHPFETIEKIDAPARIYLMDLRDGSVIDGFETNDPNLVFSTHHMNAWEEGEEVVFDLACNPWDAMAAFMDIETMLDHPETDAQKADFVMKRVRLNLNTRAVIVEDWPNPKGIPILNTVDFPMINNDYTGIKNRFAYGWVSIDYWRQSLVKRDLEDPDNDIIWSFPSHYPGEPFFVPRPGGDAEDDGVVLSIVFDGEKAKSYLLVLDGKSFATINYAFLPNVVPFSFHGNWFPELH
;
A
#
# COMPACT_ATOMS: atom_id res chain seq x y z
N MET A 1 23.93 18.98 -2.60
CA MET A 1 24.26 17.80 -1.77
C MET A 1 23.45 16.65 -2.32
N PRO A 2 23.91 15.40 -2.23
CA PRO A 2 23.05 14.29 -2.59
C PRO A 2 21.84 14.27 -1.67
N HIS A 3 20.64 14.24 -2.24
CA HIS A 3 19.40 14.16 -1.48
C HIS A 3 19.26 12.75 -0.93
N MET A 4 18.82 12.62 0.32
CA MET A 4 18.49 11.34 0.91
C MET A 4 16.98 11.13 0.80
N SER A 5 16.56 10.33 -0.17
CA SER A 5 15.17 9.93 -0.32
C SER A 5 14.81 8.90 0.74
N LEU A 6 13.58 8.97 1.23
CA LEU A 6 13.02 7.94 2.10
C LEU A 6 12.49 6.80 1.23
N VAL A 7 13.02 5.60 1.43
CA VAL A 7 12.50 4.36 0.85
C VAL A 7 11.91 3.54 1.99
N HIS A 8 10.58 3.45 2.05
CA HIS A 8 9.88 2.68 3.08
C HIS A 8 9.72 1.22 2.68
N MET A 9 9.34 0.98 1.42
CA MET A 9 9.12 -0.34 0.86
C MET A 9 9.64 -0.39 -0.59
N PHE A 10 9.92 -1.57 -1.08
CA PHE A 10 10.21 -1.84 -2.48
C PHE A 10 9.51 -3.14 -2.92
N SER A 11 9.33 -3.33 -4.20
CA SER A 11 8.78 -4.57 -4.78
C SER A 11 9.85 -5.32 -5.55
N ASN A 12 9.56 -6.58 -5.88
CA ASN A 12 10.42 -7.38 -6.72
C ASN A 12 9.62 -8.16 -7.77
N THR A 13 10.24 -8.33 -8.93
CA THR A 13 9.85 -9.34 -9.91
C THR A 13 10.62 -10.63 -9.64
N VAL A 14 10.51 -11.61 -10.51
CA VAL A 14 11.35 -12.82 -10.45
C VAL A 14 12.84 -12.47 -10.61
N ASN A 15 13.18 -11.46 -11.43
CA ASN A 15 14.55 -11.13 -11.75
C ASN A 15 15.06 -9.82 -11.16
N TYR A 16 14.21 -8.87 -10.79
CA TYR A 16 14.59 -7.52 -10.39
C TYR A 16 14.00 -7.08 -9.06
N ALA A 17 14.78 -6.42 -8.21
CA ALA A 17 14.24 -5.55 -7.17
C ALA A 17 13.98 -4.17 -7.78
N VAL A 18 12.79 -3.61 -7.53
CA VAL A 18 12.31 -2.31 -8.02
C VAL A 18 12.42 -1.30 -6.90
N ILE A 19 13.35 -0.36 -7.01
CA ILE A 19 13.60 0.66 -5.98
C ILE A 19 13.24 2.02 -6.54
N VAL A 20 12.33 2.73 -5.88
CA VAL A 20 11.91 4.08 -6.27
C VAL A 20 12.53 5.09 -5.31
N LEU A 21 13.28 6.04 -5.86
CA LEU A 21 13.73 7.23 -5.16
C LEU A 21 12.78 8.37 -5.47
N TYR A 22 11.96 8.72 -4.51
CA TYR A 22 10.97 9.79 -4.64
C TYR A 22 11.65 11.17 -4.57
N PRO A 23 11.03 12.22 -5.18
CA PRO A 23 11.52 13.59 -5.12
C PRO A 23 11.23 14.25 -3.76
N VAL A 24 11.68 13.59 -2.70
CA VAL A 24 11.59 14.05 -1.32
C VAL A 24 12.95 13.93 -0.65
N SER A 25 13.25 14.80 0.28
CA SER A 25 14.49 14.80 1.07
C SER A 25 14.15 14.88 2.55
N MET A 26 14.88 14.16 3.38
CA MET A 26 14.76 14.21 4.83
C MET A 26 15.98 14.92 5.42
N ASP A 27 15.75 15.91 6.29
CA ASP A 27 16.81 16.64 6.98
C ASP A 27 17.15 15.99 8.33
N PHE A 28 18.11 15.06 8.30
CA PHE A 28 18.60 14.39 9.51
C PHE A 28 19.31 15.33 10.49
N TRP A 29 19.84 16.47 10.01
CA TRP A 29 20.43 17.47 10.89
C TRP A 29 19.38 18.20 11.73
N ALA A 30 18.25 18.55 11.13
CA ALA A 30 17.12 19.13 11.84
C ALA A 30 16.58 18.16 12.89
N MET A 31 16.40 16.89 12.54
CA MET A 31 16.00 15.84 13.49
C MET A 31 16.96 15.75 14.69
N ALA A 32 18.26 15.67 14.43
CA ALA A 32 19.27 15.46 15.48
C ALA A 32 19.46 16.67 16.38
N ASN A 33 19.39 17.90 15.84
CA ASN A 33 19.74 19.11 16.57
C ASN A 33 18.54 19.89 17.11
N HIS A 34 17.36 19.74 16.52
CA HIS A 34 16.15 20.47 16.90
C HIS A 34 15.07 19.58 17.51
N ASN A 35 15.35 18.29 17.71
CA ASN A 35 14.41 17.29 18.25
C ASN A 35 13.08 17.28 17.48
N MET A 36 13.15 17.48 16.16
CA MET A 36 12.01 17.46 15.27
C MET A 36 11.59 16.01 14.97
N HIS A 37 10.30 15.81 14.77
CA HIS A 37 9.79 14.53 14.31
C HIS A 37 10.26 14.26 12.87
N PRO A 38 10.58 13.01 12.48
CA PRO A 38 11.05 12.68 11.14
C PRO A 38 10.21 13.28 10.01
N PHE A 39 8.90 13.23 10.15
CA PHE A 39 7.97 13.74 9.11
C PHE A 39 7.93 15.25 8.99
N GLU A 40 8.27 16.01 10.04
CA GLU A 40 8.43 17.48 10.00
C GLU A 40 9.66 17.91 9.20
N THR A 41 10.58 16.97 8.93
CA THR A 41 11.83 17.23 8.23
C THR A 41 11.85 16.74 6.79
N ILE A 42 10.73 16.15 6.31
CA ILE A 42 10.61 15.71 4.93
C ILE A 42 10.11 16.87 4.07
N GLU A 43 10.87 17.19 3.02
CA GLU A 43 10.55 18.23 2.07
C GLU A 43 10.48 17.68 0.64
N LYS A 44 9.52 18.15 -0.15
CA LYS A 44 9.50 17.93 -1.59
C LYS A 44 10.61 18.73 -2.23
N ILE A 45 11.36 18.07 -3.13
CA ILE A 45 12.42 18.71 -3.90
C ILE A 45 12.03 18.83 -5.38
N ASP A 46 12.61 19.79 -6.10
CA ASP A 46 12.45 19.94 -7.54
C ASP A 46 13.39 18.97 -8.28
N ALA A 47 12.95 17.73 -8.38
CA ALA A 47 13.66 16.64 -9.04
C ALA A 47 12.67 15.60 -9.59
N PRO A 48 13.05 14.80 -10.59
CA PRO A 48 12.24 13.65 -11.00
C PRO A 48 12.26 12.53 -9.95
N ALA A 49 11.21 11.73 -9.90
CA ALA A 49 11.27 10.41 -9.31
C ALA A 49 12.21 9.54 -10.16
N ARG A 50 13.09 8.78 -9.51
CA ARG A 50 14.05 7.88 -10.16
C ARG A 50 13.79 6.46 -9.74
N ILE A 51 13.78 5.55 -10.73
CA ILE A 51 13.52 4.14 -10.47
C ILE A 51 14.77 3.35 -10.90
N TYR A 52 15.17 2.44 -10.03
CA TYR A 52 16.31 1.55 -10.23
C TYR A 52 15.83 0.11 -10.21
N LEU A 53 16.32 -0.68 -11.17
CA LEU A 53 16.12 -2.12 -11.18
C LEU A 53 17.46 -2.79 -10.82
N MET A 54 17.50 -3.49 -9.69
CA MET A 54 18.67 -4.29 -9.33
C MET A 54 18.41 -5.73 -9.73
N ASP A 55 19.25 -6.26 -10.61
CA ASP A 55 19.19 -7.66 -11.01
C ASP A 55 19.52 -8.57 -9.80
N LEU A 56 18.58 -9.44 -9.45
CA LEU A 56 18.71 -10.31 -8.28
C LEU A 56 19.72 -11.44 -8.48
N ARG A 57 20.18 -11.68 -9.72
CA ARG A 57 21.12 -12.75 -10.06
C ARG A 57 22.57 -12.35 -9.84
N ASP A 58 22.91 -11.08 -10.13
CA ASP A 58 24.30 -10.59 -10.09
C ASP A 58 24.50 -9.25 -9.38
N GLY A 59 23.40 -8.60 -8.94
CA GLY A 59 23.43 -7.31 -8.27
C GLY A 59 23.69 -6.12 -9.19
N SER A 60 23.73 -6.32 -10.52
CA SER A 60 23.86 -5.21 -11.45
C SER A 60 22.64 -4.29 -11.39
N VAL A 61 22.85 -2.99 -11.67
CA VAL A 61 21.80 -1.98 -11.58
C VAL A 61 21.50 -1.43 -12.95
N ILE A 62 20.23 -1.45 -13.33
CA ILE A 62 19.71 -0.76 -14.49
C ILE A 62 19.09 0.55 -14.01
N ASP A 63 19.58 1.67 -14.51
CA ASP A 63 19.14 3.01 -14.19
C ASP A 63 18.54 3.73 -15.41
N GLY A 64 18.30 5.05 -15.27
CA GLY A 64 17.80 5.91 -16.34
C GLY A 64 16.28 5.92 -16.49
N PHE A 65 15.54 5.35 -15.55
CA PHE A 65 14.09 5.52 -15.47
C PHE A 65 13.78 6.74 -14.60
N GLU A 66 13.28 7.81 -15.22
CA GLU A 66 12.95 9.06 -14.55
C GLU A 66 11.57 9.55 -14.98
N THR A 67 10.82 10.14 -14.06
CA THR A 67 9.53 10.77 -14.34
C THR A 67 9.27 11.97 -13.45
N ASN A 68 8.64 13.01 -14.02
CA ASN A 68 8.10 14.16 -13.29
C ASN A 68 6.59 14.03 -13.08
N ASP A 69 6.03 12.83 -13.19
CA ASP A 69 4.60 12.63 -12.99
C ASP A 69 4.22 13.07 -11.56
N PRO A 70 3.28 14.02 -11.40
CA PRO A 70 2.90 14.55 -10.09
C PRO A 70 2.25 13.51 -9.17
N ASN A 71 1.84 12.36 -9.71
CA ASN A 71 1.28 11.26 -8.92
C ASN A 71 2.37 10.38 -8.31
N LEU A 72 3.62 10.42 -8.80
CA LEU A 72 4.73 9.63 -8.26
C LEU A 72 5.67 10.48 -7.41
N VAL A 73 5.10 11.19 -6.43
CA VAL A 73 5.87 12.06 -5.51
C VAL A 73 6.33 11.31 -4.28
N PHE A 74 5.48 10.44 -3.74
CA PHE A 74 5.80 9.62 -2.57
C PHE A 74 4.91 8.36 -2.51
N SER A 75 5.46 7.29 -1.96
CA SER A 75 4.71 6.08 -1.62
C SER A 75 5.35 5.42 -0.41
N THR A 76 4.53 4.93 0.49
CA THR A 76 4.94 4.05 1.59
C THR A 76 4.85 2.59 1.17
N HIS A 77 3.81 2.19 0.44
CA HIS A 77 3.51 0.78 0.21
C HIS A 77 3.53 0.41 -1.28
N HIS A 78 4.38 -0.53 -1.61
CA HIS A 78 4.35 -1.26 -2.86
C HIS A 78 3.49 -2.51 -2.70
N MET A 79 2.75 -2.90 -3.75
CA MET A 79 1.96 -4.12 -3.72
C MET A 79 2.70 -5.31 -4.33
N ASN A 80 3.04 -5.20 -5.61
CA ASN A 80 3.69 -6.27 -6.36
C ASN A 80 4.44 -5.70 -7.56
N ALA A 81 5.33 -6.49 -8.16
CA ALA A 81 5.95 -6.20 -9.44
C ALA A 81 6.05 -7.48 -10.28
N TRP A 82 6.01 -7.34 -11.61
CA TRP A 82 6.17 -8.46 -12.53
C TRP A 82 6.79 -7.99 -13.84
N GLU A 83 7.20 -8.95 -14.67
CA GLU A 83 7.74 -8.71 -15.97
C GLU A 83 6.70 -9.05 -17.05
N GLU A 84 6.50 -8.16 -18.02
CA GLU A 84 5.56 -8.32 -19.12
C GLU A 84 6.23 -7.94 -20.45
N GLY A 85 6.80 -8.96 -21.13
CA GLY A 85 7.60 -8.75 -22.33
C GLY A 85 8.86 -7.95 -22.05
N GLU A 86 8.99 -6.76 -22.63
CA GLU A 86 10.10 -5.82 -22.41
C GLU A 86 9.83 -4.78 -21.34
N GLU A 87 8.82 -5.01 -20.53
CA GLU A 87 8.44 -4.09 -19.45
C GLU A 87 8.57 -4.74 -18.07
N VAL A 88 8.97 -3.93 -17.09
CA VAL A 88 8.76 -4.19 -15.67
C VAL A 88 7.58 -3.36 -15.23
N VAL A 89 6.59 -4.02 -14.64
CA VAL A 89 5.35 -3.40 -14.17
C VAL A 89 5.29 -3.55 -12.67
N PHE A 90 4.88 -2.51 -11.95
CA PHE A 90 4.66 -2.59 -10.51
C PHE A 90 3.55 -1.67 -10.06
N ASP A 91 2.89 -2.06 -8.98
CA ASP A 91 1.79 -1.34 -8.37
C ASP A 91 2.17 -0.84 -6.98
N LEU A 92 1.77 0.40 -6.67
CA LEU A 92 2.06 1.04 -5.40
C LEU A 92 0.98 2.04 -4.99
N ALA A 93 0.84 2.25 -3.67
CA ALA A 93 -0.03 3.26 -3.10
C ALA A 93 0.69 4.62 -3.10
N CYS A 94 0.28 5.52 -3.96
CA CYS A 94 0.85 6.86 -4.05
C CYS A 94 0.12 7.84 -3.13
N ASN A 95 0.88 8.69 -2.48
CA ASN A 95 0.38 9.70 -1.58
C ASN A 95 0.54 11.09 -2.21
N PRO A 96 -0.54 11.89 -2.34
CA PRO A 96 -0.41 13.30 -2.62
C PRO A 96 0.43 13.97 -1.52
N TRP A 97 1.44 14.73 -1.91
CA TRP A 97 2.41 15.28 -0.94
C TRP A 97 1.76 16.09 0.17
N ASP A 98 0.85 17.02 -0.19
CA ASP A 98 0.21 17.92 0.78
C ASP A 98 -0.67 17.17 1.78
N ALA A 99 -1.26 16.07 1.33
CA ALA A 99 -2.11 15.22 2.15
C ALA A 99 -1.28 14.35 3.11
N MET A 100 -0.13 13.86 2.66
CA MET A 100 0.73 13.05 3.50
C MET A 100 1.34 13.84 4.66
N ALA A 101 1.78 15.07 4.43
CA ALA A 101 2.30 15.93 5.49
C ALA A 101 1.24 16.14 6.60
N ALA A 102 -0.03 16.38 6.21
CA ALA A 102 -1.13 16.53 7.17
C ALA A 102 -1.49 15.20 7.87
N PHE A 103 -1.45 14.07 7.16
CA PHE A 103 -1.77 12.75 7.74
C PHE A 103 -0.74 12.30 8.80
N MET A 104 0.51 12.73 8.66
CA MET A 104 1.59 12.35 9.58
C MET A 104 1.75 13.33 10.76
N ASP A 105 1.02 14.43 10.78
CA ASP A 105 1.00 15.37 11.88
C ASP A 105 -0.03 14.93 12.94
N ILE A 106 0.47 14.45 14.08
CA ILE A 106 -0.35 13.99 15.20
C ILE A 106 -1.24 15.10 15.77
N GLU A 107 -0.76 16.34 15.82
CA GLU A 107 -1.56 17.47 16.31
C GLU A 107 -2.74 17.73 15.37
N THR A 108 -2.49 17.73 14.06
CA THR A 108 -3.55 17.83 13.04
C THR A 108 -4.55 16.68 13.14
N MET A 109 -4.09 15.45 13.38
CA MET A 109 -4.97 14.29 13.57
C MET A 109 -5.86 14.41 14.82
N LEU A 110 -5.34 14.97 15.92
CA LEU A 110 -6.06 15.10 17.19
C LEU A 110 -7.01 16.30 17.21
N ASP A 111 -6.60 17.42 16.65
CA ASP A 111 -7.33 18.69 16.77
C ASP A 111 -8.31 18.95 15.61
N HIS A 112 -8.06 18.37 14.43
CA HIS A 112 -8.84 18.63 13.23
C HIS A 112 -9.15 17.36 12.42
N PRO A 113 -9.88 16.39 13.01
CA PRO A 113 -10.16 15.13 12.33
C PRO A 113 -11.04 15.26 11.07
N GLU A 114 -11.64 16.42 10.84
CA GLU A 114 -12.60 16.65 9.74
C GLU A 114 -12.04 17.48 8.55
N THR A 115 -10.78 17.94 8.59
CA THR A 115 -10.29 18.90 7.60
C THR A 115 -9.37 18.29 6.54
N ASP A 116 -8.08 18.57 6.57
CA ASP A 116 -7.20 18.33 5.43
C ASP A 116 -6.67 16.89 5.33
N ALA A 117 -6.65 16.17 6.42
CA ALA A 117 -6.28 14.76 6.41
C ALA A 117 -7.30 13.85 5.68
N GLN A 118 -8.55 14.32 5.50
CA GLN A 118 -9.53 13.66 4.63
C GLN A 118 -9.14 13.65 3.15
N LYS A 119 -8.15 14.47 2.76
CA LYS A 119 -7.64 14.53 1.40
C LYS A 119 -6.42 13.64 1.16
N ALA A 120 -5.97 12.91 2.19
CA ALA A 120 -4.89 11.93 2.07
C ALA A 120 -5.38 10.65 1.38
N ASP A 121 -5.92 10.81 0.19
CA ASP A 121 -6.34 9.70 -0.63
C ASP A 121 -5.09 8.98 -1.15
N PHE A 122 -4.74 7.86 -0.51
CA PHE A 122 -3.75 6.94 -1.09
C PHE A 122 -4.32 6.42 -2.40
N VAL A 123 -3.66 6.72 -3.50
CA VAL A 123 -4.16 6.32 -4.82
C VAL A 123 -3.26 5.23 -5.38
N MET A 124 -3.83 4.06 -5.64
CA MET A 124 -3.10 2.99 -6.31
C MET A 124 -2.75 3.38 -7.73
N LYS A 125 -1.48 3.32 -8.04
CA LYS A 125 -0.92 3.56 -9.36
C LYS A 125 -0.22 2.31 -9.87
N ARG A 126 -0.30 2.11 -11.18
CA ARG A 126 0.49 1.15 -11.93
C ARG A 126 1.59 1.89 -12.67
N VAL A 127 2.82 1.46 -12.48
CA VAL A 127 3.98 2.03 -13.18
C VAL A 127 4.54 0.97 -14.14
N ARG A 128 4.77 1.40 -15.38
CA ARG A 128 5.39 0.58 -16.42
C ARG A 128 6.73 1.16 -16.81
N LEU A 129 7.75 0.34 -16.77
CA LEU A 129 9.12 0.68 -17.16
C LEU A 129 9.50 -0.09 -18.41
N ASN A 130 9.76 0.59 -19.52
CA ASN A 130 10.24 -0.07 -20.71
C ASN A 130 11.77 -0.25 -20.64
N LEU A 131 12.24 -1.48 -20.67
CA LEU A 131 13.65 -1.83 -20.49
C LEU A 131 14.56 -1.31 -21.62
N ASN A 132 14.02 -1.12 -22.82
CA ASN A 132 14.79 -0.67 -24.00
C ASN A 132 14.84 0.85 -24.10
N THR A 133 13.70 1.51 -23.95
CA THR A 133 13.56 2.96 -24.16
C THR A 133 13.77 3.78 -22.91
N ARG A 134 13.73 3.17 -21.73
CA ARG A 134 13.71 3.81 -20.41
C ARG A 134 12.45 4.67 -20.16
N ALA A 135 11.43 4.52 -20.98
CA ALA A 135 10.17 5.20 -20.75
C ALA A 135 9.50 4.74 -19.44
N VAL A 136 8.90 5.69 -18.73
CA VAL A 136 8.12 5.48 -17.51
C VAL A 136 6.71 5.94 -17.80
N ILE A 137 5.72 5.07 -17.57
CA ILE A 137 4.29 5.37 -17.70
C ILE A 137 3.65 5.14 -16.34
N VAL A 138 2.86 6.09 -15.86
CA VAL A 138 2.11 6.01 -14.60
C VAL A 138 0.62 6.03 -14.92
N GLU A 139 -0.09 5.02 -14.48
CA GLU A 139 -1.52 4.80 -14.77
C GLU A 139 -2.32 4.62 -13.47
N ASP A 140 -3.57 5.02 -13.50
CA ASP A 140 -4.51 4.69 -12.43
C ASP A 140 -4.93 3.22 -12.50
N TRP A 141 -5.21 2.65 -11.35
CA TRP A 141 -5.90 1.36 -11.31
C TRP A 141 -7.29 1.46 -11.95
N PRO A 142 -7.77 0.38 -12.57
CA PRO A 142 -9.10 0.38 -13.17
C PRO A 142 -10.18 0.71 -12.15
N ASN A 143 -11.01 1.71 -12.44
CA ASN A 143 -12.18 2.07 -11.66
C ASN A 143 -13.33 2.52 -12.57
N PRO A 144 -13.88 1.61 -13.40
CA PRO A 144 -14.89 1.96 -14.39
C PRO A 144 -16.19 2.48 -13.77
N LYS A 145 -16.50 2.10 -12.53
CA LYS A 145 -17.67 2.58 -11.79
C LYS A 145 -17.47 3.98 -11.18
N GLY A 146 -16.25 4.51 -11.18
CA GLY A 146 -15.92 5.80 -10.58
C GLY A 146 -16.23 5.85 -9.08
N ILE A 147 -16.13 4.72 -8.37
CA ILE A 147 -16.35 4.66 -6.91
C ILE A 147 -15.09 5.20 -6.22
N PRO A 148 -15.13 6.39 -5.60
CA PRO A 148 -13.91 7.04 -5.12
C PRO A 148 -13.10 6.19 -4.15
N ILE A 149 -13.76 5.50 -3.22
CA ILE A 149 -13.09 4.66 -2.22
C ILE A 149 -12.26 3.52 -2.82
N LEU A 150 -12.56 3.06 -4.04
CA LEU A 150 -11.80 2.02 -4.71
C LEU A 150 -10.46 2.52 -5.27
N ASN A 151 -10.25 3.83 -5.33
CA ASN A 151 -8.95 4.40 -5.69
C ASN A 151 -8.07 4.63 -4.46
N THR A 152 -8.66 4.73 -3.26
CA THR A 152 -7.98 5.09 -2.02
C THR A 152 -7.56 3.84 -1.24
N VAL A 153 -6.80 2.96 -1.87
CA VAL A 153 -6.33 1.71 -1.26
C VAL A 153 -4.95 1.90 -0.67
N ASP A 154 -4.81 1.54 0.60
CA ASP A 154 -3.52 1.44 1.28
C ASP A 154 -3.35 0.05 1.93
N PHE A 155 -2.16 -0.23 2.47
CA PHE A 155 -1.79 -1.56 2.96
C PHE A 155 -2.13 -2.66 1.95
N PRO A 156 -1.71 -2.51 0.67
CA PRO A 156 -2.09 -3.44 -0.36
C PRO A 156 -1.44 -4.81 -0.12
N MET A 157 -2.26 -5.85 -0.21
CA MET A 157 -1.87 -7.24 0.01
C MET A 157 -2.33 -8.10 -1.17
N ILE A 158 -1.53 -9.08 -1.51
CA ILE A 158 -1.85 -10.11 -2.50
C ILE A 158 -1.67 -11.51 -1.87
N ASN A 159 -2.04 -12.54 -2.61
CA ASN A 159 -1.55 -13.88 -2.29
C ASN A 159 -0.02 -13.92 -2.53
N ASN A 160 0.75 -14.20 -1.48
CA ASN A 160 2.21 -14.19 -1.53
C ASN A 160 2.81 -15.19 -2.53
N ASP A 161 2.07 -16.24 -2.93
CA ASP A 161 2.49 -17.16 -3.98
C ASP A 161 2.58 -16.48 -5.37
N TYR A 162 1.99 -15.28 -5.49
CA TYR A 162 2.04 -14.44 -6.69
C TYR A 162 3.06 -13.29 -6.60
N THR A 163 3.88 -13.24 -5.55
CA THR A 163 4.94 -12.25 -5.46
C THR A 163 5.93 -12.40 -6.62
N GLY A 164 6.16 -11.32 -7.37
CA GLY A 164 7.06 -11.29 -8.51
C GLY A 164 6.44 -11.72 -9.84
N ILE A 165 5.19 -12.18 -9.86
CA ILE A 165 4.41 -12.54 -11.03
C ILE A 165 3.08 -11.78 -11.07
N LYS A 166 2.48 -11.65 -12.24
CA LYS A 166 1.22 -10.92 -12.39
C LYS A 166 0.11 -11.55 -11.56
N ASN A 167 -0.52 -10.74 -10.72
CA ASN A 167 -1.68 -11.11 -9.91
C ASN A 167 -2.95 -10.48 -10.49
N ARG A 168 -4.08 -11.12 -10.24
CA ARG A 168 -5.42 -10.65 -10.55
C ARG A 168 -6.10 -10.00 -9.34
N PHE A 169 -5.96 -10.60 -8.15
CA PHE A 169 -6.64 -10.13 -6.95
C PHE A 169 -5.69 -9.35 -6.04
N ALA A 170 -6.24 -8.29 -5.47
CA ALA A 170 -5.58 -7.50 -4.45
C ALA A 170 -6.55 -7.22 -3.30
N TYR A 171 -6.02 -7.14 -2.11
CA TYR A 171 -6.73 -6.80 -0.89
C TYR A 171 -6.11 -5.53 -0.31
N GLY A 172 -6.90 -4.74 0.37
CA GLY A 172 -6.37 -3.52 0.96
C GLY A 172 -7.30 -2.91 1.99
N TRP A 173 -6.76 -1.95 2.69
CA TRP A 173 -7.48 -1.07 3.58
C TRP A 173 -7.86 0.20 2.81
N VAL A 174 -9.05 0.70 3.05
CA VAL A 174 -9.56 1.92 2.43
C VAL A 174 -10.21 2.80 3.50
N SER A 175 -10.03 4.11 3.36
CA SER A 175 -10.63 5.09 4.25
C SER A 175 -11.43 6.10 3.45
N ILE A 176 -12.70 6.30 3.79
CA ILE A 176 -13.51 7.39 3.25
C ILE A 176 -13.25 8.67 4.04
N ASP A 177 -13.04 8.49 5.33
CA ASP A 177 -12.59 9.47 6.31
C ASP A 177 -12.03 8.70 7.52
N TYR A 178 -11.45 9.40 8.51
CA TYR A 178 -10.89 8.73 9.71
C TYR A 178 -11.85 7.79 10.43
N TRP A 179 -13.14 7.99 10.26
CA TRP A 179 -14.18 7.29 11.00
C TRP A 179 -14.82 6.15 10.20
N ARG A 180 -14.62 6.12 8.87
CA ARG A 180 -15.20 5.12 7.96
C ARG A 180 -14.11 4.35 7.25
N GLN A 181 -13.55 3.40 7.95
CA GLN A 181 -12.54 2.48 7.45
C GLN A 181 -13.18 1.18 6.96
N SER A 182 -12.63 0.61 5.92
CA SER A 182 -13.17 -0.59 5.29
C SER A 182 -12.03 -1.45 4.74
N LEU A 183 -12.35 -2.71 4.45
CA LEU A 183 -11.47 -3.57 3.65
C LEU A 183 -12.04 -3.71 2.25
N VAL A 184 -11.16 -3.90 1.28
CA VAL A 184 -11.55 -4.12 -0.11
C VAL A 184 -10.86 -5.34 -0.69
N LYS A 185 -11.59 -6.10 -1.50
CA LYS A 185 -11.05 -7.04 -2.48
C LYS A 185 -11.20 -6.41 -3.85
N ARG A 186 -10.10 -6.26 -4.58
CA ARG A 186 -10.08 -5.76 -5.94
C ARG A 186 -9.84 -6.92 -6.92
N ASP A 187 -10.62 -6.94 -7.99
CA ASP A 187 -10.38 -7.78 -9.17
C ASP A 187 -9.82 -6.88 -10.28
N LEU A 188 -8.50 -6.92 -10.49
CA LEU A 188 -7.80 -6.04 -11.42
C LEU A 188 -8.08 -6.33 -12.90
N GLU A 189 -8.66 -7.50 -13.21
CA GLU A 189 -9.08 -7.89 -14.56
C GLU A 189 -10.58 -7.63 -14.81
N ASP A 190 -11.41 -7.72 -13.77
CA ASP A 190 -12.85 -7.44 -13.84
C ASP A 190 -13.30 -6.61 -12.61
N PRO A 191 -13.12 -5.28 -12.63
CA PRO A 191 -13.45 -4.41 -11.52
C PRO A 191 -14.94 -4.37 -11.14
N ASP A 192 -15.82 -4.98 -11.94
CA ASP A 192 -17.21 -5.17 -11.57
C ASP A 192 -17.39 -6.19 -10.42
N ASN A 193 -16.38 -7.00 -10.17
CA ASN A 193 -16.33 -7.95 -9.07
C ASN A 193 -15.67 -7.41 -7.80
N ASP A 194 -15.31 -6.12 -7.75
CA ASP A 194 -14.78 -5.49 -6.55
C ASP A 194 -15.77 -5.57 -5.39
N ILE A 195 -15.28 -5.95 -4.20
CA ILE A 195 -16.09 -6.16 -3.00
C ILE A 195 -15.55 -5.32 -1.85
N ILE A 196 -16.44 -4.65 -1.13
CA ILE A 196 -16.10 -3.85 0.06
C ILE A 196 -16.72 -4.52 1.28
N TRP A 197 -15.90 -4.75 2.32
CA TRP A 197 -16.34 -5.12 3.65
C TRP A 197 -16.32 -3.87 4.55
N SER A 198 -17.47 -3.52 5.11
CA SER A 198 -17.61 -2.34 5.96
C SER A 198 -18.72 -2.56 6.97
N PHE A 199 -18.49 -2.15 8.23
CA PHE A 199 -19.52 -2.11 9.28
C PHE A 199 -19.38 -0.81 10.07
N PRO A 200 -20.52 -0.20 10.51
CA PRO A 200 -20.49 0.97 11.37
C PRO A 200 -19.71 0.71 12.65
N SER A 201 -18.91 1.67 13.09
CA SER A 201 -18.09 1.60 14.31
C SER A 201 -17.06 0.46 14.36
N HIS A 202 -16.74 -0.13 13.21
CA HIS A 202 -15.70 -1.15 13.08
C HIS A 202 -14.53 -0.61 12.30
N TYR A 203 -13.34 -0.71 12.88
CA TYR A 203 -12.11 -0.13 12.35
C TYR A 203 -11.11 -1.26 12.05
N PRO A 204 -11.08 -1.76 10.82
CA PRO A 204 -10.14 -2.79 10.42
C PRO A 204 -8.72 -2.22 10.28
N GLY A 205 -7.72 -3.04 10.63
CA GLY A 205 -6.34 -2.82 10.27
C GLY A 205 -5.98 -3.45 8.92
N GLU A 206 -4.68 -3.54 8.66
CA GLU A 206 -4.14 -4.18 7.45
C GLU A 206 -4.76 -5.56 7.20
N PRO A 207 -5.23 -5.85 5.97
CA PRO A 207 -5.64 -7.21 5.60
C PRO A 207 -4.41 -8.08 5.33
N PHE A 208 -4.49 -9.36 5.67
CA PHE A 208 -3.47 -10.34 5.34
C PHE A 208 -4.11 -11.58 4.69
N PHE A 209 -3.68 -11.91 3.47
CA PHE A 209 -4.18 -13.09 2.78
C PHE A 209 -3.39 -14.34 3.18
N VAL A 210 -4.11 -15.41 3.54
CA VAL A 210 -3.54 -16.73 3.85
C VAL A 210 -4.09 -17.73 2.85
N PRO A 211 -3.27 -18.26 1.94
CA PRO A 211 -3.71 -19.22 0.95
C PRO A 211 -4.16 -20.54 1.61
N ARG A 212 -5.14 -21.21 1.00
CA ARG A 212 -5.56 -22.55 1.40
C ARG A 212 -4.44 -23.54 1.06
N PRO A 213 -3.98 -24.37 1.97
CA PRO A 213 -3.03 -25.41 1.66
C PRO A 213 -3.54 -26.33 0.55
N GLY A 214 -2.83 -26.41 -0.58
CA GLY A 214 -3.23 -27.19 -1.75
C GLY A 214 -4.37 -26.57 -2.57
N GLY A 215 -4.73 -25.32 -2.32
CA GLY A 215 -5.65 -24.54 -3.17
C GLY A 215 -5.03 -24.27 -4.53
N ASP A 216 -5.87 -24.15 -5.56
CA ASP A 216 -5.44 -23.99 -6.97
C ASP A 216 -5.85 -22.63 -7.59
N ALA A 217 -6.66 -21.83 -6.89
CA ALA A 217 -7.04 -20.50 -7.33
C ALA A 217 -6.32 -19.42 -6.51
N GLU A 218 -5.98 -18.30 -7.15
CA GLU A 218 -5.25 -17.18 -6.55
C GLU A 218 -5.94 -16.64 -5.27
N ASP A 219 -7.26 -16.60 -5.27
CA ASP A 219 -8.08 -16.12 -4.16
C ASP A 219 -8.64 -17.24 -3.27
N ASP A 220 -8.17 -18.49 -3.45
CA ASP A 220 -8.57 -19.62 -2.60
C ASP A 220 -7.81 -19.59 -1.26
N GLY A 221 -8.43 -18.99 -0.27
CA GLY A 221 -7.86 -18.79 1.04
C GLY A 221 -8.76 -17.99 1.96
N VAL A 222 -8.16 -17.35 2.94
CA VAL A 222 -8.85 -16.44 3.86
C VAL A 222 -8.10 -15.12 3.96
N VAL A 223 -8.83 -14.05 4.24
CA VAL A 223 -8.26 -12.75 4.59
C VAL A 223 -8.45 -12.52 6.08
N LEU A 224 -7.37 -12.21 6.76
CA LEU A 224 -7.32 -11.91 8.19
C LEU A 224 -7.15 -10.40 8.37
N SER A 225 -7.85 -9.83 9.37
CA SER A 225 -7.60 -8.46 9.81
C SER A 225 -7.90 -8.33 11.30
N ILE A 226 -7.13 -7.53 12.01
CA ILE A 226 -7.47 -7.14 13.39
C ILE A 226 -8.40 -5.94 13.31
N VAL A 227 -9.59 -6.08 13.88
CA VAL A 227 -10.62 -5.04 13.84
C VAL A 227 -10.87 -4.53 15.26
N PHE A 228 -10.93 -3.22 15.42
CA PHE A 228 -11.42 -2.59 16.63
C PHE A 228 -12.93 -2.34 16.51
N ASP A 229 -13.72 -2.91 17.43
CA ASP A 229 -15.15 -2.68 17.61
C ASP A 229 -15.34 -1.51 18.58
N GLY A 230 -15.65 -0.33 18.03
CA GLY A 230 -15.80 0.90 18.82
C GLY A 230 -17.03 0.91 19.74
N GLU A 231 -18.08 0.11 19.43
CA GLU A 231 -19.26 0.01 20.31
C GLU A 231 -18.95 -0.83 21.55
N LYS A 232 -18.17 -1.88 21.40
CA LYS A 232 -17.79 -2.77 22.52
C LYS A 232 -16.48 -2.39 23.17
N ALA A 233 -15.71 -1.46 22.58
CA ALA A 233 -14.34 -1.11 22.97
C ALA A 233 -13.44 -2.36 23.09
N LYS A 234 -13.48 -3.23 22.06
CA LYS A 234 -12.74 -4.49 22.00
C LYS A 234 -12.16 -4.72 20.61
N SER A 235 -11.05 -5.42 20.57
CA SER A 235 -10.49 -5.89 19.30
C SER A 235 -10.84 -7.35 19.04
N TYR A 236 -10.97 -7.71 17.77
CA TYR A 236 -11.17 -9.08 17.35
C TYR A 236 -10.39 -9.38 16.06
N LEU A 237 -10.02 -10.64 15.88
CA LEU A 237 -9.53 -11.15 14.62
C LEU A 237 -10.72 -11.45 13.71
N LEU A 238 -10.79 -10.78 12.58
CA LEU A 238 -11.75 -11.03 11.52
C LEU A 238 -11.19 -12.07 10.55
N VAL A 239 -12.05 -12.99 10.09
CA VAL A 239 -11.72 -13.98 9.06
C VAL A 239 -12.74 -13.85 7.93
N LEU A 240 -12.28 -13.43 6.76
CA LEU A 240 -13.08 -13.36 5.54
C LEU A 240 -12.71 -14.50 4.59
N ASP A 241 -13.69 -14.95 3.83
CA ASP A 241 -13.46 -15.86 2.70
C ASP A 241 -12.72 -15.12 1.57
N GLY A 242 -11.62 -15.66 1.06
CA GLY A 242 -10.80 -15.00 0.05
C GLY A 242 -11.52 -14.79 -1.27
N LYS A 243 -12.47 -15.67 -1.65
CA LYS A 243 -13.23 -15.57 -2.90
C LYS A 243 -14.40 -14.62 -2.79
N SER A 244 -15.30 -14.87 -1.86
CA SER A 244 -16.56 -14.11 -1.71
C SER A 244 -16.43 -12.87 -0.86
N PHE A 245 -15.32 -12.71 -0.13
CA PHE A 245 -15.05 -11.66 0.85
C PHE A 245 -16.09 -11.57 1.97
N ALA A 246 -16.88 -12.64 2.14
CA ALA A 246 -17.86 -12.76 3.20
C ALA A 246 -17.19 -13.11 4.53
N THR A 247 -17.74 -12.62 5.63
CA THR A 247 -17.28 -12.99 6.97
C THR A 247 -17.52 -14.48 7.23
N ILE A 248 -16.47 -15.26 7.44
CA ILE A 248 -16.53 -16.66 7.86
C ILE A 248 -16.67 -16.75 9.38
N ASN A 249 -15.81 -15.99 10.07
CA ASN A 249 -15.74 -16.05 11.54
C ASN A 249 -15.05 -14.80 12.10
N TYR A 250 -15.12 -14.64 13.41
CA TYR A 250 -14.32 -13.68 14.16
C TYR A 250 -14.05 -14.20 15.57
N ALA A 251 -12.94 -13.76 16.16
CA ALA A 251 -12.57 -14.13 17.54
C ALA A 251 -12.13 -12.89 18.31
N PHE A 252 -12.82 -12.58 19.42
CA PHE A 252 -12.41 -11.49 20.29
C PHE A 252 -11.06 -11.76 20.91
N LEU A 253 -10.21 -10.75 20.92
CA LEU A 253 -8.90 -10.80 21.54
C LEU A 253 -9.02 -10.50 23.04
N PRO A 254 -8.11 -11.04 23.87
CA PRO A 254 -8.14 -10.81 25.31
C PRO A 254 -7.86 -9.36 25.69
N ASN A 255 -7.14 -8.62 24.84
CA ASN A 255 -6.78 -7.24 25.03
C ASN A 255 -7.22 -6.38 23.84
N VAL A 256 -7.39 -5.08 24.06
CA VAL A 256 -7.52 -4.11 22.97
C VAL A 256 -6.18 -4.01 22.27
N VAL A 257 -6.19 -4.18 20.96
CA VAL A 257 -5.04 -3.91 20.09
C VAL A 257 -5.21 -2.51 19.55
N PRO A 258 -4.25 -1.61 19.75
CA PRO A 258 -4.27 -0.28 19.15
C PRO A 258 -4.25 -0.39 17.61
N PHE A 259 -4.63 0.70 16.93
CA PHE A 259 -4.43 0.76 15.48
C PHE A 259 -2.96 0.45 15.17
N SER A 260 -2.75 -0.61 14.38
CA SER A 260 -1.41 -1.08 14.01
C SER A 260 -1.19 -0.85 12.53
N PHE A 261 0.08 -0.74 12.13
CA PHE A 261 0.43 -0.60 10.73
C PHE A 261 0.57 -1.97 10.07
N HIS A 262 1.52 -2.78 10.50
CA HIS A 262 1.87 -4.03 9.82
C HIS A 262 1.75 -5.26 10.71
N GLY A 263 1.31 -6.34 10.08
CA GLY A 263 1.30 -7.68 10.65
C GLY A 263 1.84 -8.70 9.65
N ASN A 264 2.09 -9.91 10.13
CA ASN A 264 2.45 -11.02 9.26
C ASN A 264 1.86 -12.32 9.78
N TRP A 265 1.67 -13.28 8.88
CA TRP A 265 1.24 -14.63 9.18
C TRP A 265 2.43 -15.58 9.10
N PHE A 266 2.65 -16.34 10.18
CA PHE A 266 3.68 -17.37 10.24
C PHE A 266 2.99 -18.73 10.37
N PRO A 267 2.96 -19.57 9.32
CA PRO A 267 2.21 -20.81 9.32
C PRO A 267 2.73 -21.86 10.33
N GLU A 268 3.99 -21.77 10.72
CA GLU A 268 4.62 -22.69 11.65
C GLU A 268 5.63 -21.97 12.55
N LEU A 269 5.22 -21.64 13.77
CA LEU A 269 6.13 -21.44 14.89
C LEU A 269 6.07 -22.71 15.74
N HIS A 270 6.89 -23.71 15.39
CA HIS A 270 7.12 -24.91 16.22
C HIS A 270 8.28 -24.70 17.17
#